data_39980095517564945ebec04a02de3734
#
_entry.id   39980095517564945ebec04a02de3734
#
_cell.length_a   1.000
_cell.length_b   1.000
_cell.length_c   1.000
_cell.angle_alpha   90.00
_cell.angle_beta   90.00
_cell.angle_gamma   90.00
#
_symmetry.space_group_name_H-M   'P 1'
#
loop_
_entity.id
_entity.type
_entity.pdbx_description
1 polymer ?
#
loop_
_entity_poly.entity_id
_entity_poly.type
_entity_poly.pdbx_seq_one_letter_code
_entity_poly.pdbx_strand_id
1 'polypeptide(L)'
;MKRIVPVLTALILFITASGFAHALQFKTHVSEFNVTGDPNENLTQTLQGILSSRLNPDLVQLVEKPEQADLLVIASYAQFGKMFSLDVLIKNRGNGSLVKVFEQGESREDVIPALGRLAQKINAELAKIPVPSTSTLSPAASQPTGKDNYIIVPPAQDLTGNWSSAPLDGVFSSIAIGRTLSSGERELFIAGEQTLRAYRKGTELRLIAEITIPSPGKILAIDTADLDRDGSPELYVTIIDRGSPSSRVYQFDGTAFVMIAKDLPWFFRGIGHDPASRTIYTQEIDRDGRYYGDVKELSKSQSVFTTGTALKLPRSGNIFNFIRLSGASGKEIFVILDEDGHLVTYSPDGSEAWKSSEEYGGSETFFTKKSQSRSRSTQDLDRWTFLAQRFLQLKDGTLIVPRNEGALSFGNIRSYDKHTLFAFELNGAILKEKWHTRQLPGYLADYAFDQTSGEVLRLEVVQKPGMFNKGKTVISINSVD
;
A
#
# COMPACT_ATOMS: atom_id res chain seq x y z
N MET A 1 -40.51 -95.22 7.59
CA MET A 1 -39.41 -94.42 8.17
C MET A 1 -38.65 -93.78 7.01
N LYS A 2 -38.91 -92.55 6.69
CA LYS A 2 -38.04 -91.73 5.82
C LYS A 2 -38.14 -90.30 6.29
N ARG A 3 -37.05 -89.75 6.79
CA ARG A 3 -36.90 -88.37 7.27
C ARG A 3 -36.79 -87.47 6.04
N ILE A 4 -37.60 -86.41 6.02
CA ILE A 4 -37.55 -85.31 5.04
C ILE A 4 -36.86 -84.14 5.79
N VAL A 5 -35.75 -83.67 5.21
CA VAL A 5 -35.05 -82.50 5.64
C VAL A 5 -35.49 -81.30 4.78
N PRO A 6 -35.98 -80.20 5.32
CA PRO A 6 -36.27 -79.01 4.52
C PRO A 6 -35.00 -78.19 4.29
N VAL A 7 -34.69 -77.88 3.05
CA VAL A 7 -33.70 -76.95 2.58
C VAL A 7 -34.23 -75.51 2.78
N LEU A 8 -33.54 -74.75 3.65
CA LEU A 8 -33.84 -73.34 3.89
C LEU A 8 -33.04 -72.54 2.88
N THR A 9 -33.70 -71.96 1.89
CA THR A 9 -33.12 -71.08 0.90
C THR A 9 -33.03 -69.68 1.48
N ALA A 10 -31.82 -69.24 1.87
CA ALA A 10 -31.55 -67.89 2.30
C ALA A 10 -31.46 -66.96 1.09
N LEU A 11 -32.46 -66.07 0.92
CA LEU A 11 -32.43 -64.98 -0.06
C LEU A 11 -31.61 -63.84 0.49
N ILE A 12 -30.37 -63.67 0.03
CA ILE A 12 -29.52 -62.53 0.36
C ILE A 12 -29.94 -61.34 -0.50
N LEU A 13 -30.61 -60.38 0.11
CA LEU A 13 -30.97 -59.08 -0.48
C LEU A 13 -29.71 -58.19 -0.51
N PHE A 14 -29.10 -58.07 -1.67
CA PHE A 14 -28.04 -57.06 -1.90
C PHE A 14 -28.71 -55.68 -1.99
N ILE A 15 -28.70 -54.93 -0.91
CA ILE A 15 -28.97 -53.49 -0.93
C ILE A 15 -27.72 -52.83 -1.46
N THR A 16 -27.69 -52.47 -2.74
CA THR A 16 -26.72 -51.56 -3.30
C THR A 16 -26.98 -50.16 -2.73
N ALA A 17 -26.29 -49.80 -1.67
CA ALA A 17 -26.22 -48.42 -1.23
C ALA A 17 -25.44 -47.65 -2.30
N SER A 18 -26.17 -47.05 -3.23
CA SER A 18 -25.63 -45.98 -4.09
C SER A 18 -25.25 -44.79 -3.19
N GLY A 19 -24.04 -44.80 -2.69
CA GLY A 19 -23.47 -43.64 -2.02
C GLY A 19 -23.38 -42.52 -3.07
N PHE A 20 -24.29 -41.56 -2.98
CA PHE A 20 -24.05 -40.27 -3.65
C PHE A 20 -22.79 -39.70 -3.05
N ALA A 21 -21.67 -39.77 -3.79
CA ALA A 21 -20.51 -39.00 -3.51
C ALA A 21 -20.91 -37.52 -3.63
N HIS A 22 -21.20 -36.89 -2.52
CA HIS A 22 -21.30 -35.42 -2.48
C HIS A 22 -19.93 -34.90 -2.87
N ALA A 23 -19.82 -34.33 -4.05
CA ALA A 23 -18.65 -33.57 -4.43
C ALA A 23 -18.45 -32.50 -3.34
N LEU A 24 -17.28 -32.47 -2.72
CA LEU A 24 -16.96 -31.45 -1.72
C LEU A 24 -16.98 -30.10 -2.45
N GLN A 25 -17.92 -29.26 -2.07
CA GLN A 25 -18.07 -27.90 -2.60
C GLN A 25 -17.31 -26.94 -1.69
N PHE A 26 -16.70 -25.89 -2.28
CA PHE A 26 -16.13 -24.80 -1.50
C PHE A 26 -17.24 -23.88 -0.98
N LYS A 27 -17.28 -23.64 0.32
CA LYS A 27 -18.10 -22.56 0.88
C LYS A 27 -17.56 -21.23 0.36
N THR A 28 -18.34 -20.55 -0.47
CA THR A 28 -17.90 -19.40 -1.22
C THR A 28 -18.78 -18.20 -0.89
N HIS A 29 -18.13 -17.11 -0.47
CA HIS A 29 -18.79 -15.82 -0.30
C HIS A 29 -18.44 -14.92 -1.47
N VAL A 30 -19.45 -14.38 -2.16
CA VAL A 30 -19.29 -13.36 -3.19
C VAL A 30 -19.57 -12.01 -2.56
N SER A 31 -18.57 -11.14 -2.52
CA SER A 31 -18.74 -9.78 -1.99
C SER A 31 -19.65 -8.95 -2.89
N GLU A 32 -20.23 -7.90 -2.34
CA GLU A 32 -20.83 -6.85 -3.15
C GLU A 32 -19.79 -6.25 -4.11
N PHE A 33 -20.22 -5.87 -5.31
CA PHE A 33 -19.34 -5.23 -6.28
C PHE A 33 -18.94 -3.83 -5.79
N ASN A 34 -17.65 -3.54 -5.82
CA ASN A 34 -17.17 -2.18 -5.68
C ASN A 34 -17.38 -1.45 -7.02
N VAL A 35 -18.38 -0.58 -7.11
CA VAL A 35 -18.77 0.12 -8.34
C VAL A 35 -18.14 1.51 -8.38
N THR A 36 -17.44 1.83 -9.47
CA THR A 36 -16.81 3.13 -9.70
C THR A 36 -17.21 3.67 -11.06
N GLY A 37 -17.61 4.95 -11.10
CA GLY A 37 -17.93 5.65 -12.36
C GLY A 37 -19.38 5.51 -12.84
N ASP A 38 -20.24 4.74 -12.17
CA ASP A 38 -21.68 4.66 -12.46
C ASP A 38 -22.48 5.18 -11.25
N PRO A 39 -23.38 6.16 -11.41
CA PRO A 39 -24.16 6.74 -10.31
C PRO A 39 -25.33 5.85 -9.85
N ASN A 40 -25.52 4.65 -10.41
CA ASN A 40 -26.64 3.77 -10.09
C ASN A 40 -26.35 2.94 -8.84
N GLU A 41 -26.91 3.32 -7.70
CA GLU A 41 -26.73 2.68 -6.39
C GLU A 41 -27.17 1.20 -6.35
N ASN A 42 -28.11 0.78 -7.22
CA ASN A 42 -28.60 -0.61 -7.27
C ASN A 42 -27.68 -1.56 -8.06
N LEU A 43 -26.69 -1.02 -8.78
CA LEU A 43 -25.82 -1.83 -9.64
C LEU A 43 -24.97 -2.82 -8.85
N THR A 44 -24.51 -2.42 -7.67
CA THR A 44 -23.67 -3.23 -6.76
C THR A 44 -24.30 -4.60 -6.44
N GLN A 45 -25.53 -4.61 -5.94
CA GLN A 45 -26.25 -5.85 -5.59
C GLN A 45 -26.71 -6.62 -6.83
N THR A 46 -27.08 -5.90 -7.89
CA THR A 46 -27.50 -6.53 -9.15
C THR A 46 -26.35 -7.34 -9.77
N LEU A 47 -25.15 -6.76 -9.85
CA LEU A 47 -23.97 -7.45 -10.40
C LEU A 47 -23.56 -8.63 -9.53
N GLN A 48 -23.60 -8.49 -8.20
CA GLN A 48 -23.36 -9.58 -7.25
C GLN A 48 -24.33 -10.74 -7.44
N GLY A 49 -25.64 -10.45 -7.52
CA GLY A 49 -26.66 -11.46 -7.73
C GLY A 49 -26.50 -12.21 -9.06
N ILE A 50 -26.21 -11.48 -10.15
CA ILE A 50 -25.98 -12.07 -11.47
C ILE A 50 -24.71 -12.94 -11.47
N LEU A 51 -23.61 -12.48 -10.87
CA LEU A 51 -22.37 -13.27 -10.79
C LEU A 51 -22.61 -14.54 -9.96
N SER A 52 -23.21 -14.40 -8.78
CA SER A 52 -23.48 -15.50 -7.86
C SER A 52 -24.34 -16.59 -8.52
N SER A 53 -25.36 -16.22 -9.29
CA SER A 53 -26.23 -17.17 -9.99
C SER A 53 -25.56 -17.94 -11.13
N ARG A 54 -24.38 -17.50 -11.59
CA ARG A 54 -23.61 -18.09 -12.71
C ARG A 54 -22.42 -18.92 -12.25
N LEU A 55 -22.12 -18.94 -10.95
CA LEU A 55 -21.12 -19.86 -10.42
C LEU A 55 -21.62 -21.29 -10.45
N ASN A 56 -20.73 -22.23 -10.76
CA ASN A 56 -21.07 -23.64 -10.87
C ASN A 56 -21.45 -24.21 -9.49
N PRO A 57 -22.71 -24.64 -9.28
CA PRO A 57 -23.15 -25.18 -8.01
C PRO A 57 -22.46 -26.50 -7.63
N ASP A 58 -21.88 -27.23 -8.58
CA ASP A 58 -21.09 -28.43 -8.28
C ASP A 58 -19.73 -28.11 -7.63
N LEU A 59 -19.23 -26.89 -7.81
CA LEU A 59 -17.95 -26.43 -7.27
C LEU A 59 -18.10 -25.59 -6.01
N VAL A 60 -19.18 -24.82 -5.89
CA VAL A 60 -19.34 -23.83 -4.83
C VAL A 60 -20.68 -23.96 -4.09
N GLN A 61 -20.63 -23.84 -2.78
CA GLN A 61 -21.79 -23.60 -1.92
C GLN A 61 -21.74 -22.14 -1.48
N LEU A 62 -22.69 -21.33 -1.94
CA LEU A 62 -22.75 -19.93 -1.56
C LEU A 62 -23.10 -19.75 -0.08
N VAL A 63 -22.36 -18.87 0.61
CA VAL A 63 -22.61 -18.49 2.01
C VAL A 63 -22.74 -16.97 2.13
N GLU A 64 -23.65 -16.53 3.02
CA GLU A 64 -23.94 -15.11 3.19
C GLU A 64 -22.81 -14.36 3.92
N LYS A 65 -22.17 -15.02 4.88
CA LYS A 65 -21.16 -14.40 5.74
C LYS A 65 -19.76 -14.74 5.28
N PRO A 66 -18.88 -13.76 5.10
CA PRO A 66 -17.49 -14.00 4.68
C PRO A 66 -16.71 -14.88 5.66
N GLU A 67 -17.07 -14.86 6.97
CA GLU A 67 -16.40 -15.67 8.01
C GLU A 67 -16.62 -17.18 7.83
N GLN A 68 -17.71 -17.56 7.16
CA GLN A 68 -18.08 -18.96 6.92
C GLN A 68 -17.50 -19.51 5.61
N ALA A 69 -16.87 -18.65 4.81
CA ALA A 69 -16.40 -19.02 3.49
C ALA A 69 -14.97 -19.58 3.52
N ASP A 70 -14.75 -20.64 2.72
CA ASP A 70 -13.43 -21.15 2.38
C ASP A 70 -12.78 -20.28 1.27
N LEU A 71 -13.63 -19.79 0.36
CA LEU A 71 -13.26 -18.91 -0.75
C LEU A 71 -14.00 -17.58 -0.66
N LEU A 72 -13.25 -16.48 -0.82
CA LEU A 72 -13.81 -15.14 -0.96
C LEU A 72 -13.68 -14.70 -2.41
N VAL A 73 -14.80 -14.36 -3.04
CA VAL A 73 -14.87 -13.78 -4.39
C VAL A 73 -15.12 -12.28 -4.24
N ILE A 74 -14.09 -11.49 -4.42
CA ILE A 74 -14.12 -10.03 -4.30
C ILE A 74 -14.21 -9.45 -5.69
N ALA A 75 -15.25 -8.66 -5.96
CA ALA A 75 -15.57 -8.17 -7.29
C ALA A 75 -15.62 -6.65 -7.37
N SER A 76 -15.17 -6.10 -8.49
CA SER A 76 -15.27 -4.68 -8.80
C SER A 76 -15.76 -4.44 -10.22
N TYR A 77 -16.47 -3.32 -10.41
CA TYR A 77 -16.89 -2.78 -11.68
C TYR A 77 -16.40 -1.36 -11.79
N ALA A 78 -15.70 -1.04 -12.86
CA ALA A 78 -15.26 0.31 -13.15
C ALA A 78 -15.73 0.74 -14.54
N GLN A 79 -16.41 1.88 -14.62
CA GLN A 79 -16.87 2.45 -15.90
C GLN A 79 -16.04 3.66 -16.28
N PHE A 80 -15.57 3.66 -17.52
CA PHE A 80 -14.76 4.73 -18.10
C PHE A 80 -15.41 5.19 -19.43
N GLY A 81 -16.25 6.20 -19.36
CA GLY A 81 -17.05 6.62 -20.51
C GLY A 81 -18.00 5.51 -20.98
N LYS A 82 -17.78 4.96 -22.18
CA LYS A 82 -18.56 3.83 -22.71
C LYS A 82 -17.98 2.47 -22.31
N MET A 83 -16.67 2.41 -22.07
CA MET A 83 -15.96 1.18 -21.69
C MET A 83 -16.15 0.85 -20.21
N PHE A 84 -16.05 -0.42 -19.88
CA PHE A 84 -16.04 -0.89 -18.48
C PHE A 84 -15.04 -2.02 -18.29
N SER A 85 -14.62 -2.22 -17.03
CA SER A 85 -13.89 -3.38 -16.55
C SER A 85 -14.65 -4.06 -15.41
N LEU A 86 -14.66 -5.39 -15.44
CA LEU A 86 -15.14 -6.25 -14.37
C LEU A 86 -13.94 -7.06 -13.89
N ASP A 87 -13.55 -6.87 -12.65
CA ASP A 87 -12.39 -7.52 -12.06
C ASP A 87 -12.82 -8.36 -10.86
N VAL A 88 -12.32 -9.58 -10.76
CA VAL A 88 -12.60 -10.47 -9.65
C VAL A 88 -11.32 -11.08 -9.11
N LEU A 89 -11.22 -11.06 -7.78
CA LEU A 89 -10.20 -11.73 -7.02
C LEU A 89 -10.82 -12.87 -6.23
N ILE A 90 -10.33 -14.09 -6.43
CA ILE A 90 -10.68 -15.27 -5.66
C ILE A 90 -9.58 -15.52 -4.63
N LYS A 91 -9.91 -15.44 -3.35
CA LYS A 91 -8.97 -15.69 -2.24
C LYS A 91 -9.34 -16.97 -1.52
N ASN A 92 -8.43 -17.95 -1.54
CA ASN A 92 -8.57 -19.16 -0.74
C ASN A 92 -8.04 -18.90 0.68
N ARG A 93 -8.90 -19.03 1.69
CA ARG A 93 -8.53 -18.79 3.09
C ARG A 93 -7.69 -19.89 3.71
N GLY A 94 -7.78 -21.11 3.17
CA GLY A 94 -7.06 -22.26 3.69
C GLY A 94 -5.55 -22.21 3.39
N ASN A 95 -5.17 -21.80 2.18
CA ASN A 95 -3.77 -21.78 1.74
C ASN A 95 -3.28 -20.38 1.34
N GLY A 96 -4.13 -19.35 1.46
CA GLY A 96 -3.77 -17.98 1.11
C GLY A 96 -3.61 -17.70 -0.39
N SER A 97 -3.85 -18.70 -1.27
CA SER A 97 -3.70 -18.50 -2.72
C SER A 97 -4.69 -17.48 -3.26
N LEU A 98 -4.25 -16.73 -4.27
CA LEU A 98 -5.01 -15.69 -4.93
C LEU A 98 -5.08 -15.98 -6.43
N VAL A 99 -6.30 -15.91 -6.99
CA VAL A 99 -6.54 -16.01 -8.42
C VAL A 99 -7.26 -14.75 -8.89
N LYS A 100 -6.75 -14.14 -9.96
CA LYS A 100 -7.35 -12.95 -10.57
C LYS A 100 -7.95 -13.30 -11.92
N VAL A 101 -9.18 -12.86 -12.17
CA VAL A 101 -9.85 -12.96 -13.46
C VAL A 101 -10.54 -11.64 -13.79
N PHE A 102 -10.56 -11.26 -15.05
CA PHE A 102 -11.18 -10.01 -15.48
C PHE A 102 -11.87 -10.15 -16.84
N GLU A 103 -12.80 -9.24 -17.10
CA GLU A 103 -13.46 -9.02 -18.38
C GLU A 103 -13.62 -7.51 -18.63
N GLN A 104 -13.59 -7.14 -19.89
CA GLN A 104 -13.80 -5.78 -20.34
C GLN A 104 -14.86 -5.73 -21.44
N GLY A 105 -15.53 -4.59 -21.57
CA GLY A 105 -16.47 -4.34 -22.64
C GLY A 105 -16.44 -2.89 -23.10
N GLU A 106 -16.90 -2.67 -24.33
CA GLU A 106 -16.87 -1.37 -24.99
C GLU A 106 -18.17 -0.57 -24.77
N SER A 107 -19.22 -1.22 -24.27
CA SER A 107 -20.50 -0.56 -24.02
C SER A 107 -21.19 -1.12 -22.76
N ARG A 108 -22.09 -0.34 -22.18
CA ARG A 108 -22.91 -0.76 -21.01
C ARG A 108 -23.78 -2.00 -21.29
N GLU A 109 -24.15 -2.20 -22.55
CA GLU A 109 -24.96 -3.33 -23.01
C GLU A 109 -24.19 -4.65 -22.93
N ASP A 110 -22.83 -4.59 -22.95
CA ASP A 110 -21.95 -5.74 -22.85
C ASP A 110 -21.72 -6.22 -21.42
N VAL A 111 -22.18 -5.50 -20.39
CA VAL A 111 -21.92 -5.82 -18.98
C VAL A 111 -22.45 -7.22 -18.61
N ILE A 112 -23.69 -7.55 -19.04
CA ILE A 112 -24.29 -8.86 -18.73
C ILE A 112 -23.60 -10.00 -19.49
N PRO A 113 -23.28 -9.90 -20.79
CA PRO A 113 -22.43 -10.87 -21.48
C PRO A 113 -21.05 -11.04 -20.84
N ALA A 114 -20.39 -9.94 -20.48
CA ALA A 114 -19.07 -9.96 -19.84
C ALA A 114 -19.11 -10.65 -18.47
N LEU A 115 -20.14 -10.42 -17.66
CA LEU A 115 -20.36 -11.17 -16.40
C LEU A 115 -20.48 -12.68 -16.65
N GLY A 116 -21.09 -13.07 -17.77
CA GLY A 116 -21.17 -14.48 -18.15
C GLY A 116 -19.80 -15.08 -18.45
N ARG A 117 -18.98 -14.39 -19.24
CA ARG A 117 -17.60 -14.81 -19.53
C ARG A 117 -16.73 -14.82 -18.28
N LEU A 118 -16.90 -13.80 -17.41
CA LEU A 118 -16.20 -13.72 -16.13
C LEU A 118 -16.53 -14.91 -15.23
N ALA A 119 -17.81 -15.26 -15.11
CA ALA A 119 -18.24 -16.46 -14.35
C ALA A 119 -17.63 -17.75 -14.90
N GLN A 120 -17.54 -17.90 -16.22
CA GLN A 120 -16.89 -19.05 -16.85
C GLN A 120 -15.39 -19.12 -16.47
N LYS A 121 -14.68 -17.99 -16.50
CA LYS A 121 -13.26 -17.91 -16.06
C LYS A 121 -13.12 -18.28 -14.59
N ILE A 122 -14.00 -17.76 -13.73
CA ILE A 122 -14.02 -18.10 -12.30
C ILE A 122 -14.22 -19.62 -12.12
N ASN A 123 -15.21 -20.20 -12.75
CA ASN A 123 -15.51 -21.62 -12.65
C ASN A 123 -14.32 -22.48 -13.14
N ALA A 124 -13.63 -22.06 -14.21
CA ALA A 124 -12.44 -22.73 -14.71
C ALA A 124 -11.26 -22.68 -13.72
N GLU A 125 -11.09 -21.58 -13.02
CA GLU A 125 -10.05 -21.46 -11.99
C GLU A 125 -10.39 -22.24 -10.72
N LEU A 126 -11.66 -22.22 -10.30
CA LEU A 126 -12.14 -23.01 -9.15
C LEU A 126 -11.96 -24.52 -9.36
N ALA A 127 -12.17 -24.99 -10.57
CA ALA A 127 -11.97 -26.41 -10.92
C ALA A 127 -10.49 -26.88 -10.81
N LYS A 128 -9.54 -25.95 -10.79
CA LYS A 128 -8.10 -26.25 -10.62
C LYS A 128 -7.67 -26.31 -9.14
N ILE A 129 -8.50 -25.82 -8.23
CA ILE A 129 -8.16 -25.80 -6.80
C ILE A 129 -8.37 -27.19 -6.23
N PRO A 130 -7.35 -27.84 -5.61
CA PRO A 130 -7.54 -29.13 -4.96
C PRO A 130 -8.54 -29.01 -3.81
N VAL A 131 -9.57 -29.87 -3.83
CA VAL A 131 -10.55 -29.91 -2.74
C VAL A 131 -9.89 -30.47 -1.48
N PRO A 132 -10.00 -29.81 -0.30
CA PRO A 132 -9.39 -30.31 0.92
C PRO A 132 -9.98 -31.64 1.32
N SER A 133 -9.20 -32.71 1.25
CA SER A 133 -9.55 -33.99 1.85
C SER A 133 -9.47 -33.84 3.36
N THR A 134 -10.56 -34.16 4.07
CA THR A 134 -10.58 -34.28 5.53
C THR A 134 -9.65 -35.42 5.95
N SER A 135 -8.41 -35.11 6.26
CA SER A 135 -7.48 -36.04 6.88
C SER A 135 -7.28 -35.65 8.32
N THR A 136 -7.65 -36.58 9.18
CA THR A 136 -7.41 -36.64 10.62
C THR A 136 -5.97 -36.28 11.00
N LEU A 137 -5.88 -35.47 12.06
CA LEU A 137 -4.65 -35.10 12.76
C LEU A 137 -3.81 -36.31 13.15
N SER A 138 -2.54 -36.30 12.79
CA SER A 138 -1.48 -36.98 13.53
C SER A 138 -0.16 -36.20 13.40
N PRO A 139 0.55 -35.95 14.47
CA PRO A 139 1.76 -35.13 14.46
C PRO A 139 2.98 -36.00 14.21
N ALA A 140 3.73 -35.74 13.18
CA ALA A 140 5.10 -36.24 13.07
C ALA A 140 5.96 -35.24 12.31
N ALA A 141 6.96 -34.77 13.01
CA ALA A 141 8.09 -34.03 12.49
C ALA A 141 8.84 -34.88 11.44
N SER A 142 9.16 -34.27 10.30
CA SER A 142 10.22 -34.77 9.42
C SER A 142 10.82 -33.59 8.68
N GLN A 143 12.07 -33.31 8.98
CA GLN A 143 12.94 -32.43 8.19
C GLN A 143 13.16 -33.04 6.82
N PRO A 144 13.14 -32.29 5.75
CA PRO A 144 13.77 -32.72 4.49
C PRO A 144 15.20 -32.20 4.43
N THR A 145 16.14 -33.11 4.51
CA THR A 145 17.48 -32.96 3.98
C THR A 145 17.41 -33.02 2.45
N GLY A 146 17.80 -31.95 1.79
CA GLY A 146 17.89 -31.92 0.33
C GLY A 146 18.72 -30.73 -0.14
N LYS A 147 19.83 -31.04 -0.72
CA LYS A 147 20.94 -30.21 -1.19
C LYS A 147 20.56 -29.24 -2.33
N ASP A 148 21.33 -28.15 -2.37
CA ASP A 148 21.64 -27.30 -3.53
C ASP A 148 20.55 -26.33 -4.01
N ASN A 149 20.46 -25.17 -3.32
CA ASN A 149 20.03 -23.94 -3.95
C ASN A 149 21.04 -22.83 -3.64
N TYR A 150 21.76 -22.38 -4.65
CA TYR A 150 22.71 -21.26 -4.62
C TYR A 150 22.04 -19.87 -4.54
N ILE A 151 20.84 -19.79 -4.06
CA ILE A 151 20.19 -18.49 -3.77
C ILE A 151 20.27 -18.32 -2.26
N ILE A 152 21.24 -17.51 -1.83
CA ILE A 152 21.26 -17.01 -0.45
C ILE A 152 20.17 -15.94 -0.39
N VAL A 153 18.95 -16.33 -0.02
CA VAL A 153 17.93 -15.40 0.42
C VAL A 153 18.33 -14.99 1.81
N PRO A 154 18.62 -13.68 2.05
CA PRO A 154 18.88 -13.22 3.42
C PRO A 154 17.70 -13.60 4.29
N PRO A 155 17.92 -14.09 5.52
CA PRO A 155 16.81 -14.46 6.40
C PRO A 155 15.95 -13.22 6.68
N ALA A 156 14.63 -13.39 6.60
CA ALA A 156 13.70 -12.35 7.02
C ALA A 156 13.99 -11.97 8.47
N GLN A 157 14.19 -10.69 8.74
CA GLN A 157 14.47 -10.19 10.07
C GLN A 157 13.16 -9.88 10.81
N ASP A 158 12.99 -10.44 12.01
CA ASP A 158 11.92 -10.03 12.90
C ASP A 158 12.32 -8.73 13.59
N LEU A 159 11.52 -7.70 13.41
CA LEU A 159 11.70 -6.44 14.13
C LEU A 159 11.41 -6.69 15.61
N THR A 160 12.39 -6.40 16.47
CA THR A 160 12.28 -6.52 17.94
C THR A 160 11.67 -5.26 18.57
N GLY A 161 11.29 -5.29 19.84
CA GLY A 161 10.81 -4.12 20.56
C GLY A 161 9.44 -3.63 20.09
N ASN A 162 8.44 -4.48 20.11
CA ASN A 162 7.11 -4.17 19.56
C ASN A 162 6.30 -3.23 20.45
N TRP A 163 6.06 -2.02 19.99
CA TRP A 163 5.02 -1.15 20.50
C TRP A 163 4.05 -0.80 19.37
N SER A 164 2.75 -0.85 19.65
CA SER A 164 1.72 -0.40 18.73
C SER A 164 0.70 0.47 19.45
N SER A 165 0.23 1.49 18.79
CA SER A 165 -0.87 2.32 19.29
C SER A 165 -2.19 1.54 19.29
N ALA A 166 -3.15 1.99 20.08
CA ALA A 166 -4.56 1.68 19.80
C ALA A 166 -4.91 2.17 18.38
N PRO A 167 -5.86 1.51 17.69
CA PRO A 167 -6.29 1.95 16.37
C PRO A 167 -6.87 3.38 16.42
N LEU A 168 -6.28 4.28 15.64
CA LEU A 168 -6.71 5.65 15.46
C LEU A 168 -7.83 5.71 14.44
N ASP A 169 -8.90 6.43 14.73
CA ASP A 169 -9.99 6.63 13.80
C ASP A 169 -9.57 7.56 12.64
N GLY A 170 -9.73 7.06 11.43
CA GLY A 170 -9.36 7.73 10.19
C GLY A 170 -8.22 7.06 9.44
N VAL A 171 -8.04 7.47 8.19
CA VAL A 171 -6.91 7.09 7.35
C VAL A 171 -5.88 8.21 7.38
N PHE A 172 -4.69 7.89 7.85
CA PHE A 172 -3.54 8.80 7.85
C PHE A 172 -2.52 8.31 6.83
N SER A 173 -1.97 9.24 6.06
CA SER A 173 -1.12 8.96 4.91
C SER A 173 0.33 9.39 5.10
N SER A 174 0.64 10.15 6.14
CA SER A 174 2.02 10.60 6.36
C SER A 174 2.35 10.75 7.85
N ILE A 175 3.61 10.48 8.22
CA ILE A 175 4.14 10.56 9.58
C ILE A 175 5.48 11.31 9.57
N ALA A 176 5.69 12.15 10.60
CA ALA A 176 6.97 12.80 10.85
C ALA A 176 7.29 12.80 12.35
N ILE A 177 8.59 12.74 12.67
CA ILE A 177 9.09 12.79 14.04
C ILE A 177 9.48 14.25 14.33
N GLY A 178 9.00 14.80 15.46
CA GLY A 178 9.38 16.09 15.99
C GLY A 178 10.55 15.99 16.98
N ARG A 179 10.45 16.75 18.08
CA ARG A 179 11.45 16.75 19.14
C ARG A 179 11.35 15.52 20.03
N THR A 180 12.49 15.07 20.54
CA THR A 180 12.53 14.24 21.75
C THR A 180 12.72 15.17 22.94
N LEU A 181 11.79 15.10 23.88
CA LEU A 181 11.77 15.94 25.07
C LEU A 181 12.76 15.41 26.13
N SER A 182 13.12 16.26 27.09
CA SER A 182 13.97 15.87 28.23
C SER A 182 13.35 14.75 29.08
N SER A 183 12.03 14.58 29.05
CA SER A 183 11.31 13.47 29.66
C SER A 183 11.49 12.13 28.94
N GLY A 184 12.12 12.10 27.77
CA GLY A 184 12.20 10.95 26.87
C GLY A 184 10.97 10.74 26.00
N GLU A 185 9.91 11.56 26.16
CA GLU A 185 8.75 11.54 25.28
C GLU A 185 9.09 12.13 23.92
N ARG A 186 8.48 11.58 22.85
CA ARG A 186 8.67 12.08 21.47
C ARG A 186 7.43 12.75 20.92
N GLU A 187 7.61 13.83 20.21
CA GLU A 187 6.58 14.45 19.40
C GLU A 187 6.46 13.70 18.07
N LEU A 188 5.24 13.28 17.74
CA LEU A 188 4.92 12.62 16.48
C LEU A 188 3.80 13.40 15.79
N PHE A 189 4.00 13.64 14.50
CA PHE A 189 3.00 14.28 13.66
C PHE A 189 2.46 13.27 12.67
N ILE A 190 1.14 13.21 12.50
CA ILE A 190 0.50 12.41 11.46
C ILE A 190 -0.49 13.28 10.68
N ALA A 191 -0.59 13.00 9.39
CA ALA A 191 -1.51 13.69 8.51
C ALA A 191 -2.43 12.72 7.77
N GLY A 192 -3.72 13.00 7.80
CA GLY A 192 -4.72 12.47 6.90
C GLY A 192 -4.97 13.43 5.74
N GLU A 193 -6.02 13.21 4.97
CA GLU A 193 -6.30 14.03 3.79
C GLU A 193 -6.50 15.52 4.13
N GLN A 194 -7.19 15.83 5.23
CA GLN A 194 -7.47 17.20 5.68
C GLN A 194 -7.10 17.46 7.15
N THR A 195 -6.59 16.47 7.85
CA THR A 195 -6.35 16.54 9.29
C THR A 195 -4.86 16.41 9.56
N LEU A 196 -4.33 17.29 10.40
CA LEU A 196 -2.97 17.23 10.93
C LEU A 196 -3.06 17.11 12.45
N ARG A 197 -2.42 16.08 13.02
CA ARG A 197 -2.41 15.80 14.45
C ARG A 197 -1.01 15.78 15.02
N ALA A 198 -0.86 16.34 16.21
CA ALA A 198 0.33 16.21 17.03
C ALA A 198 0.07 15.26 18.20
N TYR A 199 0.92 14.29 18.35
CA TYR A 199 0.91 13.34 19.46
C TYR A 199 2.19 13.46 20.29
N ARG A 200 2.08 13.09 21.55
CA ARG A 200 3.23 12.83 22.41
C ARG A 200 3.29 11.34 22.72
N LYS A 201 4.41 10.72 22.36
CA LYS A 201 4.68 9.31 22.58
C LYS A 201 5.63 9.14 23.76
N GLY A 202 5.09 8.66 24.86
CA GLY A 202 5.81 8.13 26.03
C GLY A 202 5.54 6.63 26.15
N THR A 203 5.05 6.16 27.30
CA THR A 203 4.49 4.81 27.44
C THR A 203 3.22 4.66 26.57
N GLU A 204 2.41 5.71 26.51
CA GLU A 204 1.20 5.81 25.71
C GLU A 204 1.33 6.87 24.62
N LEU A 205 0.43 6.82 23.65
CA LEU A 205 0.27 7.83 22.61
C LEU A 205 -0.86 8.79 23.01
N ARG A 206 -0.52 10.06 23.26
CA ARG A 206 -1.48 11.07 23.70
C ARG A 206 -1.63 12.14 22.63
N LEU A 207 -2.85 12.37 22.15
CA LEU A 207 -3.18 13.47 21.25
C LEU A 207 -3.01 14.80 22.01
N ILE A 208 -2.26 15.73 21.43
CA ILE A 208 -1.99 17.05 22.00
C ILE A 208 -2.74 18.14 21.23
N ALA A 209 -2.68 18.09 19.90
CA ALA A 209 -3.31 19.09 19.05
C ALA A 209 -3.81 18.48 17.75
N GLU A 210 -4.85 19.08 17.19
CA GLU A 210 -5.38 18.76 15.88
C GLU A 210 -5.77 20.04 15.16
N ILE A 211 -5.44 20.12 13.86
CA ILE A 211 -5.94 21.16 12.97
C ILE A 211 -6.50 20.54 11.70
N THR A 212 -7.45 21.24 11.07
CA THR A 212 -8.07 20.85 9.81
C THR A 212 -7.70 21.83 8.72
N ILE A 213 -7.30 21.29 7.57
CA ILE A 213 -7.10 22.05 6.33
C ILE A 213 -8.46 22.18 5.64
N PRO A 214 -8.94 23.39 5.36
CA PRO A 214 -10.23 23.58 4.69
C PRO A 214 -10.25 22.94 3.29
N SER A 215 -11.37 22.32 2.94
CA SER A 215 -11.62 21.88 1.56
C SER A 215 -11.60 23.07 0.58
N PRO A 216 -11.07 22.93 -0.65
CA PRO A 216 -10.65 21.69 -1.29
C PRO A 216 -9.18 21.29 -1.04
N GLY A 217 -8.50 21.90 -0.09
CA GLY A 217 -7.12 21.57 0.25
C GLY A 217 -6.97 20.11 0.69
N LYS A 218 -5.93 19.44 0.22
CA LYS A 218 -5.59 18.05 0.54
C LYS A 218 -4.13 17.96 0.95
N ILE A 219 -3.85 17.41 2.14
CA ILE A 219 -2.49 17.11 2.57
C ILE A 219 -2.00 15.87 1.82
N LEU A 220 -0.81 15.95 1.24
CA LEU A 220 -0.17 14.86 0.52
C LEU A 220 0.96 14.22 1.34
N ALA A 221 1.75 15.04 2.03
CA ALA A 221 2.91 14.60 2.80
C ALA A 221 3.25 15.61 3.90
N ILE A 222 3.93 15.14 4.95
CA ILE A 222 4.53 15.98 5.97
C ILE A 222 5.98 15.58 6.20
N ASP A 223 6.82 16.55 6.47
CA ASP A 223 8.22 16.38 6.84
C ASP A 223 8.61 17.39 7.93
N THR A 224 9.59 17.06 8.76
CA THR A 224 10.15 17.95 9.77
C THR A 224 11.60 18.26 9.45
N ALA A 225 12.03 19.49 9.66
CA ALA A 225 13.42 19.91 9.63
C ALA A 225 13.60 21.18 10.48
N ASP A 226 14.78 21.35 11.05
CA ASP A 226 15.19 22.51 11.81
C ASP A 226 16.13 23.34 10.94
N LEU A 227 15.57 24.15 10.02
CA LEU A 227 16.35 24.88 9.02
C LEU A 227 17.09 26.09 9.60
N ASP A 228 16.57 26.70 10.66
CA ASP A 228 17.22 27.84 11.33
C ASP A 228 18.05 27.40 12.55
N ARG A 229 18.04 26.11 12.87
CA ARG A 229 18.84 25.48 13.94
C ARG A 229 18.57 26.04 15.33
N ASP A 230 17.29 26.35 15.59
CA ASP A 230 16.86 26.84 16.90
C ASP A 230 16.53 25.71 17.88
N GLY A 231 16.61 24.45 17.45
CA GLY A 231 16.30 23.25 18.24
C GLY A 231 14.80 22.88 18.23
N SER A 232 13.99 23.60 17.46
CA SER A 232 12.56 23.38 17.32
C SER A 232 12.18 23.14 15.86
N PRO A 233 12.18 21.90 15.38
CA PRO A 233 11.93 21.61 13.97
C PRO A 233 10.59 22.15 13.50
N GLU A 234 10.61 22.80 12.34
CA GLU A 234 9.41 23.16 11.62
C GLU A 234 8.78 21.93 10.99
N LEU A 235 7.45 21.99 10.81
CA LEU A 235 6.66 21.00 10.11
C LEU A 235 6.26 21.54 8.74
N TYR A 236 6.81 20.93 7.70
CA TYR A 236 6.56 21.23 6.29
C TYR A 236 5.40 20.38 5.79
N VAL A 237 4.28 21.00 5.48
CA VAL A 237 3.04 20.34 5.08
C VAL A 237 2.80 20.58 3.61
N THR A 238 2.98 19.56 2.80
CA THR A 238 2.66 19.58 1.37
C THR A 238 1.16 19.50 1.18
N ILE A 239 0.58 20.54 0.62
CA ILE A 239 -0.85 20.65 0.35
C ILE A 239 -1.06 20.90 -1.13
N ILE A 240 -2.02 20.19 -1.72
CA ILE A 240 -2.57 20.50 -3.03
C ILE A 240 -3.93 21.16 -2.84
N ASP A 241 -4.15 22.29 -3.48
CA ASP A 241 -5.42 22.99 -3.52
C ASP A 241 -5.80 23.27 -4.98
N ARG A 242 -6.97 22.80 -5.41
CA ARG A 242 -7.46 22.95 -6.80
C ARG A 242 -6.45 22.50 -7.85
N GLY A 243 -5.69 21.44 -7.54
CA GLY A 243 -4.69 20.87 -8.43
C GLY A 243 -3.36 21.63 -8.49
N SER A 244 -3.09 22.54 -7.58
CA SER A 244 -1.82 23.26 -7.46
C SER A 244 -1.29 23.23 -6.04
N PRO A 245 0.04 23.19 -5.80
CA PRO A 245 0.59 23.28 -4.46
C PRO A 245 0.22 24.60 -3.79
N SER A 246 -0.24 24.50 -2.54
CA SER A 246 -0.51 25.59 -1.61
C SER A 246 -0.06 25.17 -0.22
N SER A 247 1.23 24.86 -0.16
CA SER A 247 1.85 24.23 1.01
C SER A 247 2.00 25.22 2.17
N ARG A 248 2.14 24.67 3.37
CA ARG A 248 2.23 25.45 4.61
C ARG A 248 3.37 24.98 5.47
N VAL A 249 3.89 25.87 6.30
CA VAL A 249 4.86 25.53 7.32
C VAL A 249 4.31 25.93 8.69
N TYR A 250 4.42 24.99 9.63
CA TYR A 250 4.01 25.19 11.02
C TYR A 250 5.20 25.00 11.95
N GLN A 251 5.17 25.71 13.06
CA GLN A 251 5.97 25.41 14.24
C GLN A 251 5.04 24.80 15.28
N PHE A 252 5.48 23.75 15.97
CA PHE A 252 4.73 23.16 17.07
C PHE A 252 5.34 23.63 18.40
N ASP A 253 4.59 24.41 19.18
CA ASP A 253 5.07 24.98 20.46
C ASP A 253 5.00 24.01 21.64
N GLY A 254 4.58 22.76 21.40
CA GLY A 254 4.35 21.72 22.41
C GLY A 254 2.89 21.58 22.83
N THR A 255 2.02 22.49 22.41
CA THR A 255 0.57 22.52 22.70
C THR A 255 -0.28 22.76 21.47
N ALA A 256 0.18 23.55 20.51
CA ALA A 256 -0.55 23.96 19.33
C ALA A 256 0.35 24.10 18.09
N PHE A 257 -0.27 24.03 16.93
CA PHE A 257 0.37 24.35 15.65
C PHE A 257 0.29 25.88 15.40
N VAL A 258 1.44 26.51 15.29
CA VAL A 258 1.57 27.92 14.91
C VAL A 258 1.97 27.99 13.44
N MET A 259 1.10 28.54 12.58
CA MET A 259 1.39 28.68 11.17
C MET A 259 2.38 29.81 10.94
N ILE A 260 3.56 29.49 10.36
CA ILE A 260 4.63 30.47 10.08
C ILE A 260 4.74 30.84 8.61
N ALA A 261 4.25 29.99 7.69
CA ALA A 261 4.13 30.31 6.27
C ALA A 261 2.95 29.57 5.64
N LYS A 262 2.37 30.13 4.59
CA LYS A 262 1.25 29.57 3.84
C LYS A 262 1.34 29.92 2.35
N ASP A 263 0.51 29.23 1.58
CA ASP A 263 0.33 29.46 0.14
C ASP A 263 1.64 29.35 -0.65
N LEU A 264 2.55 28.46 -0.16
CA LEU A 264 3.83 28.22 -0.82
C LEU A 264 3.59 27.31 -2.05
N PRO A 265 4.06 27.74 -3.25
CA PRO A 265 3.72 27.06 -4.49
C PRO A 265 4.60 25.82 -4.77
N TRP A 266 5.02 25.13 -3.71
CA TRP A 266 5.97 24.02 -3.78
C TRP A 266 5.44 22.77 -3.12
N PHE A 267 5.82 21.62 -3.67
CA PHE A 267 5.89 20.37 -2.90
C PHE A 267 7.11 20.42 -1.98
N PHE A 268 7.06 19.72 -0.85
CA PHE A 268 8.16 19.56 0.09
C PHE A 268 8.55 18.09 0.25
N ARG A 269 9.85 17.85 0.44
CA ARG A 269 10.39 16.57 0.87
C ARG A 269 11.62 16.78 1.73
N GLY A 270 11.61 16.22 2.93
CA GLY A 270 12.76 16.17 3.82
C GLY A 270 13.64 14.95 3.55
N ILE A 271 14.93 15.16 3.30
CA ILE A 271 15.93 14.09 3.13
C ILE A 271 17.04 14.33 4.12
N GLY A 272 17.42 13.31 4.88
CA GLY A 272 18.42 13.34 5.93
C GLY A 272 18.02 12.50 7.13
N HIS A 273 18.94 12.30 8.07
CA HIS A 273 18.78 11.33 9.14
C HIS A 273 17.82 11.77 10.25
N ASP A 274 17.94 12.99 10.69
CA ASP A 274 17.14 13.57 11.78
C ASP A 274 16.72 15.01 11.42
N PRO A 275 15.76 15.61 12.13
CA PRO A 275 15.30 16.96 11.80
C PRO A 275 16.39 18.02 11.76
N ALA A 276 17.43 17.92 12.61
CA ALA A 276 18.52 18.91 12.68
C ALA A 276 19.49 18.82 11.48
N SER A 277 19.62 17.65 10.86
CA SER A 277 20.50 17.40 9.70
C SER A 277 19.74 17.31 8.36
N ARG A 278 18.42 17.40 8.39
CA ARG A 278 17.57 17.20 7.21
C ARG A 278 17.54 18.42 6.32
N THR A 279 17.71 18.19 5.02
CA THR A 279 17.48 19.20 4.00
C THR A 279 16.06 19.10 3.49
N ILE A 280 15.34 20.21 3.43
CA ILE A 280 14.04 20.29 2.75
C ILE A 280 14.27 20.65 1.30
N TYR A 281 13.76 19.81 0.43
CA TYR A 281 13.71 20.05 -1.01
C TYR A 281 12.34 20.56 -1.43
N THR A 282 12.32 21.30 -2.54
CA THR A 282 11.12 21.88 -3.15
C THR A 282 11.08 21.54 -4.63
N GLN A 283 9.87 21.38 -5.17
CA GLN A 283 9.64 21.31 -6.62
C GLN A 283 8.29 21.91 -6.95
N GLU A 284 8.17 22.48 -8.12
CA GLU A 284 6.94 23.07 -8.64
C GLU A 284 6.11 22.05 -9.44
N ILE A 285 4.92 22.49 -9.88
CA ILE A 285 4.05 21.72 -10.77
C ILE A 285 3.81 22.56 -12.04
N ASP A 286 3.77 21.92 -13.19
CA ASP A 286 3.40 22.58 -14.45
C ASP A 286 1.87 22.71 -14.63
N ARG A 287 1.47 23.29 -15.77
CA ARG A 287 0.05 23.44 -16.10
C ARG A 287 -0.66 22.11 -16.35
N ASP A 288 0.09 21.07 -16.73
CA ASP A 288 -0.44 19.74 -17.05
C ASP A 288 -0.45 18.79 -15.85
N GLY A 289 -0.06 19.27 -14.68
CA GLY A 289 -0.04 18.47 -13.45
C GLY A 289 1.18 17.58 -13.32
N ARG A 290 2.29 17.90 -13.98
CA ARG A 290 3.57 17.19 -13.86
C ARG A 290 4.50 17.97 -12.95
N TYR A 291 5.41 17.25 -12.28
CA TYR A 291 6.52 17.89 -11.59
C TYR A 291 7.34 18.72 -12.58
N TYR A 292 7.62 19.97 -12.21
CA TYR A 292 8.23 20.93 -13.11
C TYR A 292 9.48 21.57 -12.52
N GLY A 293 10.46 21.75 -13.37
CA GLY A 293 11.74 22.38 -13.01
C GLY A 293 12.62 21.47 -12.14
N ASP A 294 13.77 22.00 -11.79
CA ASP A 294 14.73 21.32 -10.92
C ASP A 294 14.21 21.25 -9.49
N VAL A 295 14.58 20.20 -8.79
CA VAL A 295 14.44 20.13 -7.34
C VAL A 295 15.43 21.12 -6.72
N LYS A 296 14.96 21.96 -5.78
CA LYS A 296 15.76 23.00 -5.15
C LYS A 296 15.77 22.84 -3.65
N GLU A 297 16.88 23.15 -3.01
CA GLU A 297 16.97 23.22 -1.56
C GLU A 297 16.19 24.42 -1.03
N LEU A 298 15.47 24.21 0.07
CA LEU A 298 14.76 25.28 0.79
C LEU A 298 15.68 25.84 1.87
N SER A 299 15.73 27.15 1.96
CA SER A 299 16.42 27.86 3.03
C SER A 299 15.42 28.76 3.77
N LYS A 300 15.62 28.88 5.08
CA LYS A 300 14.88 29.78 5.95
C LYS A 300 15.84 30.84 6.50
N SER A 301 15.49 32.10 6.34
CA SER A 301 16.19 33.22 6.97
C SER A 301 15.15 34.10 7.66
N GLN A 302 15.16 34.13 8.99
CA GLN A 302 14.09 34.73 9.79
C GLN A 302 12.71 34.13 9.42
N SER A 303 11.80 34.92 8.88
CA SER A 303 10.47 34.48 8.46
C SER A 303 10.35 34.26 6.95
N VAL A 304 11.44 34.33 6.20
CA VAL A 304 11.45 34.26 4.73
C VAL A 304 11.96 32.88 4.30
N PHE A 305 11.16 32.21 3.48
CA PHE A 305 11.53 30.96 2.83
C PHE A 305 11.96 31.24 1.39
N THR A 306 13.13 30.77 1.00
CA THR A 306 13.67 30.94 -0.36
C THR A 306 14.21 29.63 -0.90
N THR A 307 14.04 29.43 -2.21
CA THR A 307 14.64 28.29 -2.89
C THR A 307 16.09 28.62 -3.29
N GLY A 308 17.00 27.74 -2.96
CA GLY A 308 18.44 27.90 -3.19
C GLY A 308 18.97 27.07 -4.36
N THR A 309 20.03 26.32 -4.09
CA THR A 309 20.75 25.51 -5.08
C THR A 309 19.83 24.49 -5.74
N ALA A 310 19.88 24.44 -7.07
CA ALA A 310 19.15 23.46 -7.84
C ALA A 310 19.91 22.12 -7.87
N LEU A 311 19.17 21.05 -7.61
CA LEU A 311 19.63 19.68 -7.75
C LEU A 311 19.07 19.10 -9.06
N LYS A 312 19.93 18.89 -10.03
CA LYS A 312 19.54 18.29 -11.29
C LYS A 312 19.40 16.77 -11.11
N LEU A 313 18.15 16.29 -11.08
CA LEU A 313 17.88 14.86 -10.99
C LEU A 313 18.08 14.15 -12.34
N PRO A 314 18.39 12.83 -12.31
CA PRO A 314 18.32 12.00 -13.49
C PRO A 314 16.92 11.96 -14.10
N ARG A 315 16.83 11.42 -15.32
CA ARG A 315 15.55 11.23 -16.00
C ARG A 315 14.58 10.43 -15.10
N SER A 316 13.31 10.78 -15.09
CA SER A 316 12.25 10.21 -14.24
C SER A 316 12.35 10.55 -12.75
N GLY A 317 13.37 11.32 -12.32
CA GLY A 317 13.49 11.81 -10.96
C GLY A 317 12.51 12.97 -10.68
N ASN A 318 11.89 12.93 -9.51
CA ASN A 318 11.07 14.01 -8.97
C ASN A 318 11.28 14.10 -7.46
N ILE A 319 10.72 15.10 -6.83
CA ILE A 319 10.91 15.37 -5.39
C ILE A 319 10.55 14.20 -4.46
N PHE A 320 9.65 13.29 -4.88
CA PHE A 320 9.17 12.21 -4.02
C PHE A 320 9.87 10.87 -4.26
N ASN A 321 10.56 10.68 -5.40
CA ASN A 321 11.05 9.36 -5.79
C ASN A 321 12.57 9.21 -5.82
N PHE A 322 13.33 10.15 -5.22
CA PHE A 322 14.78 10.09 -5.25
C PHE A 322 15.42 10.06 -3.86
N ILE A 323 16.62 9.54 -3.80
CA ILE A 323 17.58 9.76 -2.73
C ILE A 323 18.99 9.81 -3.32
N ARG A 324 19.90 10.46 -2.61
CA ARG A 324 21.31 10.56 -2.97
C ARG A 324 22.15 9.81 -1.93
N LEU A 325 22.90 8.84 -2.39
CA LEU A 325 23.76 8.01 -1.56
C LEU A 325 25.22 8.28 -1.88
N SER A 326 26.08 8.26 -0.86
CA SER A 326 27.53 8.35 -1.04
C SER A 326 28.11 6.95 -1.19
N GLY A 327 28.70 6.67 -2.35
CA GLY A 327 29.44 5.43 -2.60
C GLY A 327 30.80 5.40 -1.86
N ALA A 328 31.40 4.22 -1.78
CA ALA A 328 32.70 4.01 -1.13
C ALA A 328 33.83 4.87 -1.69
N SER A 329 33.76 5.35 -2.94
CA SER A 329 34.67 6.25 -3.59
C SER A 329 34.43 7.75 -3.28
N GLY A 330 33.46 8.06 -2.41
CA GLY A 330 33.00 9.43 -2.16
C GLY A 330 32.16 10.03 -3.30
N LYS A 331 31.91 9.28 -4.37
CA LYS A 331 31.04 9.71 -5.47
C LYS A 331 29.58 9.55 -5.05
N GLU A 332 28.78 10.55 -5.36
CA GLU A 332 27.35 10.52 -5.13
C GLU A 332 26.64 9.73 -6.22
N ILE A 333 25.70 8.89 -5.81
CA ILE A 333 24.84 8.08 -6.68
C ILE A 333 23.40 8.43 -6.38
N PHE A 334 22.63 8.70 -7.41
CA PHE A 334 21.18 8.85 -7.26
C PHE A 334 20.50 7.47 -7.31
N VAL A 335 19.54 7.27 -6.42
CA VAL A 335 18.59 6.16 -6.49
C VAL A 335 17.23 6.75 -6.77
N ILE A 336 16.59 6.27 -7.81
CA ILE A 336 15.24 6.67 -8.24
C ILE A 336 14.33 5.45 -8.16
N LEU A 337 13.14 5.62 -7.59
CA LEU A 337 12.05 4.67 -7.77
C LEU A 337 11.29 5.08 -9.02
N ASP A 338 11.39 4.31 -10.09
CA ASP A 338 10.74 4.64 -11.36
C ASP A 338 9.21 4.45 -11.31
N GLU A 339 8.49 4.82 -12.37
CA GLU A 339 7.04 4.74 -12.44
C GLU A 339 6.52 3.29 -12.39
N ASP A 340 7.35 2.33 -12.78
CA ASP A 340 7.06 0.89 -12.77
C ASP A 340 7.39 0.22 -11.42
N GLY A 341 7.95 0.99 -10.46
CA GLY A 341 8.31 0.51 -9.11
C GLY A 341 9.71 -0.08 -9.02
N HIS A 342 10.55 0.03 -10.03
CA HIS A 342 11.92 -0.44 -9.95
C HIS A 342 12.87 0.60 -9.32
N LEU A 343 13.82 0.11 -8.53
CA LEU A 343 14.94 0.92 -8.05
C LEU A 343 15.97 1.04 -9.16
N VAL A 344 16.28 2.26 -9.54
CA VAL A 344 17.27 2.55 -10.59
C VAL A 344 18.37 3.43 -9.99
N THR A 345 19.63 3.02 -10.12
CA THR A 345 20.77 3.84 -9.73
C THR A 345 21.35 4.56 -10.92
N TYR A 346 21.78 5.80 -10.68
CA TYR A 346 22.39 6.65 -11.70
C TYR A 346 23.74 7.13 -11.23
N SER A 347 24.71 7.04 -12.13
CA SER A 347 26.04 7.61 -11.93
C SER A 347 26.00 9.14 -11.89
N PRO A 348 27.05 9.83 -11.40
CA PRO A 348 27.10 11.29 -11.35
C PRO A 348 26.97 11.99 -12.70
N ASP A 349 27.28 11.30 -13.79
CA ASP A 349 27.11 11.79 -15.17
C ASP A 349 25.67 11.67 -15.69
N GLY A 350 24.77 11.10 -14.89
CA GLY A 350 23.37 10.90 -15.22
C GLY A 350 23.09 9.63 -16.04
N SER A 351 24.09 8.76 -16.26
CA SER A 351 23.87 7.46 -16.89
C SER A 351 23.25 6.46 -15.91
N GLU A 352 22.33 5.62 -16.40
CA GLU A 352 21.79 4.49 -15.63
C GLU A 352 22.90 3.46 -15.41
N ALA A 353 23.11 3.08 -14.15
CA ALA A 353 24.16 2.16 -13.76
C ALA A 353 23.62 0.77 -13.37
N TRP A 354 22.42 0.72 -12.78
CA TRP A 354 21.78 -0.53 -12.39
C TRP A 354 20.27 -0.31 -12.22
N LYS A 355 19.50 -1.38 -12.44
CA LYS A 355 18.04 -1.43 -12.21
C LYS A 355 17.68 -2.74 -11.51
N SER A 356 16.78 -2.67 -10.51
CA SER A 356 16.29 -3.84 -9.81
C SER A 356 15.43 -4.73 -10.72
N SER A 357 15.44 -6.05 -10.49
CA SER A 357 14.50 -6.99 -11.09
C SER A 357 13.13 -6.97 -10.42
N GLU A 358 13.09 -6.63 -9.14
CA GLU A 358 11.89 -6.59 -8.32
C GLU A 358 11.32 -5.17 -8.26
N GLU A 359 10.01 -5.10 -8.02
CA GLU A 359 9.28 -3.86 -7.82
C GLU A 359 9.20 -3.51 -6.32
N TYR A 360 9.28 -2.21 -6.00
CA TYR A 360 9.23 -1.65 -4.64
C TYR A 360 8.24 -0.48 -4.57
N GLY A 361 8.06 0.07 -3.39
CA GLY A 361 7.16 1.20 -3.15
C GLY A 361 5.70 0.77 -3.06
N GLY A 362 4.86 1.37 -3.84
CA GLY A 362 3.41 1.18 -3.78
C GLY A 362 2.75 2.20 -2.83
N SER A 363 2.09 3.21 -3.37
CA SER A 363 1.41 4.25 -2.60
C SER A 363 -0.02 4.44 -3.07
N GLU A 364 -0.92 4.69 -2.11
CA GLU A 364 -2.32 5.07 -2.38
C GLU A 364 -2.53 6.59 -2.36
N THR A 365 -1.52 7.35 -1.93
CA THR A 365 -1.58 8.80 -1.90
C THR A 365 -1.35 9.38 -3.29
N PHE A 366 -2.29 10.19 -3.75
CA PHE A 366 -2.24 10.80 -5.08
C PHE A 366 -2.84 12.20 -5.07
N PHE A 367 -2.55 12.95 -6.13
CA PHE A 367 -3.28 14.16 -6.48
C PHE A 367 -3.73 14.11 -7.93
N THR A 368 -4.72 14.92 -8.25
CA THR A 368 -5.25 15.07 -9.60
C THR A 368 -5.17 16.53 -10.03
N LYS A 369 -4.93 16.77 -11.29
CA LYS A 369 -5.07 18.10 -11.89
C LYS A 369 -5.97 17.99 -13.10
N LYS A 370 -7.03 18.80 -13.11
CA LYS A 370 -7.92 18.89 -14.26
C LYS A 370 -7.17 19.55 -15.41
N SER A 371 -7.16 18.90 -16.57
CA SER A 371 -6.64 19.50 -17.79
C SER A 371 -7.45 20.77 -18.13
N GLN A 372 -6.75 21.88 -18.36
CA GLN A 372 -7.37 23.13 -18.81
C GLN A 372 -7.56 23.17 -20.33
N SER A 373 -7.26 22.08 -21.04
CA SER A 373 -7.44 22.00 -22.50
C SER A 373 -8.91 22.15 -22.86
N ARG A 374 -9.22 23.15 -23.69
CA ARG A 374 -10.56 23.39 -24.22
C ARG A 374 -11.01 22.36 -25.27
N SER A 375 -10.15 21.44 -25.66
CA SER A 375 -10.47 20.35 -26.56
C SER A 375 -10.98 19.17 -25.77
N ARG A 376 -12.29 18.99 -25.68
CA ARG A 376 -12.94 17.79 -25.16
C ARG A 376 -12.72 16.63 -26.13
N SER A 377 -11.51 16.13 -26.22
CA SER A 377 -11.31 14.75 -26.66
C SER A 377 -11.62 13.84 -25.46
N THR A 378 -12.31 12.75 -25.69
CA THR A 378 -12.71 11.74 -24.68
C THR A 378 -11.52 11.05 -23.99
N GLN A 379 -10.29 11.56 -24.13
CA GLN A 379 -9.06 11.04 -23.56
C GLN A 379 -8.44 11.93 -22.45
N ASP A 380 -9.00 13.10 -22.15
CA ASP A 380 -8.57 13.97 -21.04
C ASP A 380 -9.25 13.51 -19.73
N LEU A 381 -9.05 12.26 -19.33
CA LEU A 381 -9.32 11.79 -17.97
C LEU A 381 -8.37 12.52 -17.02
N ASP A 382 -8.86 12.98 -15.89
CA ASP A 382 -8.04 13.57 -14.83
C ASP A 382 -6.82 12.68 -14.59
N ARG A 383 -5.62 13.20 -14.81
CA ARG A 383 -4.39 12.42 -14.55
C ARG A 383 -4.20 12.28 -13.04
N TRP A 384 -4.13 11.05 -12.58
CA TRP A 384 -3.78 10.74 -11.21
C TRP A 384 -2.27 10.59 -11.11
N THR A 385 -1.66 11.40 -10.25
CA THR A 385 -0.23 11.32 -9.98
C THR A 385 -0.05 10.77 -8.57
N PHE A 386 0.42 9.53 -8.47
CA PHE A 386 0.71 8.89 -7.20
C PHE A 386 2.08 9.34 -6.69
N LEU A 387 2.15 9.66 -5.40
CA LEU A 387 3.42 9.95 -4.75
C LEU A 387 4.20 8.65 -4.55
N ALA A 388 5.50 8.68 -4.80
CA ALA A 388 6.35 7.57 -4.41
C ALA A 388 6.49 7.51 -2.88
N GLN A 389 6.66 6.30 -2.35
CA GLN A 389 7.02 6.08 -0.95
C GLN A 389 8.41 6.68 -0.68
N ARG A 390 8.60 7.22 0.53
CA ARG A 390 9.89 7.81 0.89
C ARG A 390 10.99 6.76 0.97
N PHE A 391 12.19 7.19 0.67
CA PHE A 391 13.41 6.49 1.05
C PHE A 391 13.88 6.96 2.41
N LEU A 392 14.44 6.06 3.22
CA LEU A 392 15.14 6.42 4.44
C LEU A 392 16.57 5.90 4.37
N GLN A 393 17.52 6.74 4.74
CA GLN A 393 18.92 6.36 4.88
C GLN A 393 19.30 6.32 6.36
N LEU A 394 19.90 5.24 6.79
CA LEU A 394 20.47 5.09 8.13
C LEU A 394 21.86 5.70 8.18
N LYS A 395 22.37 5.98 9.39
CA LYS A 395 23.72 6.56 9.60
C LYS A 395 24.86 5.70 9.05
N ASP A 396 24.66 4.38 9.00
CA ASP A 396 25.61 3.43 8.41
C ASP A 396 25.55 3.38 6.87
N GLY A 397 24.74 4.22 6.24
CA GLY A 397 24.54 4.26 4.80
C GLY A 397 23.47 3.28 4.28
N THR A 398 22.91 2.44 5.11
CA THR A 398 21.84 1.50 4.71
C THR A 398 20.62 2.26 4.21
N LEU A 399 20.12 1.89 3.04
CA LEU A 399 18.91 2.41 2.43
C LEU A 399 17.71 1.52 2.80
N ILE A 400 16.68 2.09 3.40
CA ILE A 400 15.41 1.41 3.66
C ILE A 400 14.40 1.78 2.58
N VAL A 401 13.78 0.76 2.00
CA VAL A 401 12.78 0.89 0.93
C VAL A 401 11.58 0.01 1.28
N PRO A 402 10.36 0.52 1.23
CA PRO A 402 9.17 -0.28 1.45
C PRO A 402 8.73 -0.96 0.16
N ARG A 403 7.99 -2.05 0.31
CA ARG A 403 7.20 -2.68 -0.73
C ARG A 403 5.82 -2.95 -0.19
N ASN A 404 4.82 -2.28 -0.74
CA ASN A 404 3.43 -2.54 -0.48
C ASN A 404 2.90 -3.52 -1.51
N GLU A 405 2.19 -4.53 -1.06
CA GLU A 405 1.56 -5.55 -1.89
C GLU A 405 0.07 -5.60 -1.63
N GLY A 406 -0.71 -5.91 -2.64
CA GLY A 406 -2.16 -5.96 -2.51
C GLY A 406 -2.83 -6.57 -3.72
N ALA A 407 -4.14 -6.81 -3.56
CA ALA A 407 -4.93 -7.49 -4.55
C ALA A 407 -5.24 -6.67 -5.81
N LEU A 408 -5.15 -5.34 -5.72
CA LEU A 408 -5.58 -4.44 -6.79
C LEU A 408 -4.52 -3.35 -7.01
N SER A 409 -3.85 -3.44 -8.15
CA SER A 409 -3.07 -2.36 -8.71
C SER A 409 -3.36 -2.32 -10.21
N PHE A 410 -4.40 -1.59 -10.59
CA PHE A 410 -4.79 -1.44 -12.00
C PHE A 410 -5.21 0.00 -12.28
N GLY A 411 -4.55 0.63 -13.22
CA GLY A 411 -4.82 2.01 -13.61
C GLY A 411 -4.69 2.98 -12.42
N ASN A 412 -5.77 3.69 -12.13
CA ASN A 412 -5.84 4.63 -11.01
C ASN A 412 -6.34 4.01 -9.68
N ILE A 413 -6.63 2.71 -9.67
CA ILE A 413 -7.08 2.01 -8.47
C ILE A 413 -5.87 1.26 -7.88
N ARG A 414 -5.43 1.69 -6.69
CA ARG A 414 -4.39 1.02 -5.92
C ARG A 414 -4.95 0.66 -4.56
N SER A 415 -4.79 -0.59 -4.17
CA SER A 415 -5.21 -1.06 -2.84
C SER A 415 -4.21 -2.09 -2.35
N TYR A 416 -3.52 -1.74 -1.29
CA TYR A 416 -2.51 -2.57 -0.65
C TYR A 416 -3.02 -3.06 0.70
N ASP A 417 -2.66 -4.29 1.08
CA ASP A 417 -3.08 -4.91 2.34
C ASP A 417 -1.93 -5.61 3.08
N LYS A 418 -0.72 -5.54 2.51
CA LYS A 418 0.51 -6.10 3.09
C LYS A 418 1.69 -5.23 2.74
N HIS A 419 2.73 -5.31 3.56
CA HIS A 419 3.99 -4.61 3.29
C HIS A 419 5.20 -5.36 3.81
N THR A 420 6.36 -5.03 3.24
CA THR A 420 7.69 -5.50 3.64
C THR A 420 8.64 -4.31 3.59
N LEU A 421 9.53 -4.18 4.56
CA LEU A 421 10.65 -3.23 4.51
C LEU A 421 11.90 -3.97 4.07
N PHE A 422 12.58 -3.44 3.08
CA PHE A 422 13.86 -3.92 2.57
C PHE A 422 14.98 -2.97 2.93
N ALA A 423 16.10 -3.52 3.30
CA ALA A 423 17.33 -2.79 3.59
C ALA A 423 18.41 -3.12 2.56
N PHE A 424 19.00 -2.10 1.99
CA PHE A 424 20.04 -2.24 0.98
C PHE A 424 21.33 -1.56 1.40
N GLU A 425 22.44 -2.14 0.99
CA GLU A 425 23.74 -1.49 0.97
C GLU A 425 24.13 -1.14 -0.47
N LEU A 426 24.80 0.00 -0.62
CA LEU A 426 25.35 0.40 -1.93
C LEU A 426 26.72 -0.24 -2.12
N ASN A 427 26.83 -1.14 -3.09
CA ASN A 427 28.08 -1.78 -3.49
C ASN A 427 28.47 -1.32 -4.91
N GLY A 428 29.36 -0.35 -5.01
CA GLY A 428 29.62 0.35 -6.28
C GLY A 428 28.38 1.14 -6.69
N ALA A 429 27.73 0.73 -7.77
CA ALA A 429 26.46 1.31 -8.23
C ALA A 429 25.27 0.37 -8.05
N ILE A 430 25.46 -0.80 -7.46
CA ILE A 430 24.44 -1.83 -7.29
C ILE A 430 23.89 -1.75 -5.86
N LEU A 431 22.58 -1.79 -5.72
CA LEU A 431 21.93 -1.96 -4.42
C LEU A 431 21.86 -3.47 -4.11
N LYS A 432 22.60 -3.88 -3.10
CA LYS A 432 22.58 -5.26 -2.60
C LYS A 432 21.72 -5.33 -1.35
N GLU A 433 20.78 -6.24 -1.33
CA GLU A 433 19.93 -6.47 -0.17
C GLU A 433 20.78 -6.97 1.01
N LYS A 434 20.61 -6.31 2.18
CA LYS A 434 21.19 -6.73 3.47
C LYS A 434 20.21 -7.61 4.22
N TRP A 435 18.95 -7.18 4.31
CA TRP A 435 17.87 -7.88 4.98
C TRP A 435 16.52 -7.33 4.52
N HIS A 436 15.47 -8.06 4.84
CA HIS A 436 14.09 -7.58 4.77
C HIS A 436 13.30 -8.08 5.98
N THR A 437 12.20 -7.40 6.31
CA THR A 437 11.26 -7.88 7.32
C THR A 437 10.41 -9.02 6.74
N ARG A 438 9.85 -9.85 7.62
CA ARG A 438 8.73 -10.68 7.18
C ARG A 438 7.61 -9.79 6.62
N GLN A 439 6.78 -10.34 5.75
CA GLN A 439 5.62 -9.65 5.25
C GLN A 439 4.63 -9.39 6.39
N LEU A 440 4.24 -8.14 6.57
CA LEU A 440 3.34 -7.66 7.62
C LEU A 440 1.98 -7.30 7.03
N PRO A 441 0.87 -7.50 7.77
CA PRO A 441 -0.46 -7.11 7.33
C PRO A 441 -0.65 -5.59 7.39
N GLY A 442 -1.55 -5.07 6.56
CA GLY A 442 -1.90 -3.65 6.47
C GLY A 442 -1.11 -2.91 5.39
N TYR A 443 -1.70 -1.82 4.91
CA TYR A 443 -1.04 -0.90 3.98
C TYR A 443 -0.09 0.02 4.76
N LEU A 444 1.18 -0.01 4.44
CA LEU A 444 2.16 0.96 4.96
C LEU A 444 1.97 2.30 4.23
N ALA A 445 1.28 3.21 4.89
CA ALA A 445 1.00 4.52 4.31
C ALA A 445 2.25 5.41 4.27
N ASP A 446 3.02 5.41 5.36
CA ASP A 446 4.30 6.12 5.49
C ASP A 446 5.13 5.51 6.63
N TYR A 447 6.39 5.91 6.74
CA TYR A 447 7.26 5.46 7.81
C TYR A 447 8.38 6.48 8.07
N ALA A 448 8.92 6.42 9.27
CA ALA A 448 10.03 7.27 9.69
C ALA A 448 11.04 6.45 10.50
N PHE A 449 12.27 6.91 10.57
CA PHE A 449 13.31 6.28 11.38
C PHE A 449 13.84 7.28 12.40
N ASP A 450 13.89 6.87 13.66
CA ASP A 450 14.51 7.63 14.73
C ASP A 450 15.96 7.14 14.92
N GLN A 451 16.90 7.93 14.43
CA GLN A 451 18.33 7.61 14.49
C GLN A 451 18.88 7.60 15.94
N THR A 452 18.16 8.21 16.89
CA THR A 452 18.59 8.28 18.29
C THR A 452 18.29 7.00 19.03
N SER A 453 17.10 6.43 18.79
CA SER A 453 16.67 5.20 19.43
C SER A 453 16.90 3.95 18.57
N GLY A 454 17.28 4.09 17.30
CA GLY A 454 17.40 2.97 16.35
C GLY A 454 16.05 2.34 15.97
N GLU A 455 14.96 3.12 16.04
CA GLU A 455 13.61 2.60 15.86
C GLU A 455 13.00 3.05 14.52
N VAL A 456 12.32 2.12 13.85
CA VAL A 456 11.45 2.42 12.72
C VAL A 456 10.01 2.61 13.22
N LEU A 457 9.40 3.73 12.83
CA LEU A 457 8.01 4.06 13.08
C LEU A 457 7.24 3.82 11.78
N ARG A 458 6.21 2.97 11.83
CA ARG A 458 5.37 2.64 10.68
C ARG A 458 3.97 3.18 10.91
N LEU A 459 3.41 3.83 9.89
CA LEU A 459 2.03 4.29 9.84
C LEU A 459 1.25 3.33 8.95
N GLU A 460 0.43 2.48 9.56
CA GLU A 460 -0.20 1.34 8.91
C GLU A 460 -1.72 1.52 8.87
N VAL A 461 -2.31 1.53 7.67
CA VAL A 461 -3.77 1.48 7.51
C VAL A 461 -4.21 0.03 7.65
N VAL A 462 -4.81 -0.28 8.78
CA VAL A 462 -5.26 -1.64 9.14
C VAL A 462 -6.72 -1.89 8.78
N GLN A 463 -7.48 -0.83 8.54
CA GLN A 463 -8.85 -0.89 8.04
C GLN A 463 -9.08 0.25 7.04
N LYS A 464 -9.47 -0.11 5.83
CA LYS A 464 -9.85 0.87 4.80
C LYS A 464 -11.15 1.57 5.17
N PRO A 465 -11.33 2.84 4.73
CA PRO A 465 -12.60 3.53 4.92
C PRO A 465 -13.70 2.82 4.13
N GLY A 466 -14.89 2.81 4.67
CA GLY A 466 -16.09 2.26 4.05
C GLY A 466 -17.27 3.20 4.23
N MET A 467 -18.45 2.81 3.74
CA MET A 467 -19.64 3.65 3.78
C MET A 467 -20.00 4.13 5.21
N PHE A 468 -19.72 3.33 6.24
CA PHE A 468 -20.10 3.61 7.63
C PHE A 468 -18.90 3.71 8.58
N ASN A 469 -17.66 3.66 8.07
CA ASN A 469 -16.46 3.78 8.89
C ASN A 469 -15.42 4.67 8.22
N LYS A 470 -14.69 5.42 9.05
CA LYS A 470 -13.63 6.34 8.59
C LYS A 470 -12.31 5.63 8.27
N GLY A 471 -12.27 4.29 8.38
CA GLY A 471 -11.04 3.53 8.38
C GLY A 471 -10.30 3.59 9.71
N LYS A 472 -9.21 2.83 9.83
CA LYS A 472 -8.36 2.83 11.03
C LYS A 472 -6.89 2.76 10.65
N THR A 473 -6.09 3.50 11.38
CA THR A 473 -4.63 3.56 11.23
C THR A 473 -3.97 3.21 12.57
N VAL A 474 -2.86 2.53 12.51
CA VAL A 474 -2.03 2.17 13.68
C VAL A 474 -0.63 2.75 13.47
N ILE A 475 0.00 3.20 14.54
CA ILE A 475 1.43 3.52 14.58
C ILE A 475 2.12 2.36 15.28
N SER A 476 3.04 1.69 14.58
CA SER A 476 3.87 0.61 15.13
C SER A 476 5.32 1.07 15.21
N ILE A 477 6.00 0.76 16.32
CA ILE A 477 7.40 1.15 16.56
C ILE A 477 8.18 -0.12 16.87
N ASN A 478 9.28 -0.32 16.14
CA ASN A 478 10.14 -1.48 16.28
C ASN A 478 11.61 -1.07 16.21
N SER A 479 12.47 -1.73 16.98
CA SER A 479 13.91 -1.59 16.85
C SER A 479 14.41 -2.29 15.58
N VAL A 480 15.40 -1.70 14.94
CA VAL A 480 16.17 -2.27 13.84
C VAL A 480 17.58 -2.47 14.38
N ASP A 481 17.85 -3.69 14.85
CA ASP A 481 19.15 -4.08 15.39
C ASP A 481 20.10 -4.58 14.29
#